data_8362f8c020d20131c3cca93a40520619
#
_entry.id   8362f8c020d20131c3cca93a40520619
#
_cell.length_a   1.000
_cell.length_b   1.000
_cell.length_c   1.000
_cell.angle_alpha   90.00
_cell.angle_beta   90.00
_cell.angle_gamma   90.00
#
_symmetry.space_group_name_H-M   'P 1'
#
loop_
_entity.id
_entity.type
_entity.pdbx_description
1 polymer ?
#
loop_
_entity_poly.entity_id
_entity_poly.type
_entity_poly.pdbx_seq_one_letter_code
_entity_poly.pdbx_strand_id
1 'polypeptide(L)'
;MSEIHSPAEAASQRALESMYACLSEGRSFRLEAGAGAGKTYSLIKALRFLIERNKDLFEKRSQQIACITFTNVAKDEIVARTDRSPIVFCDTNHAFCWSLISSFQKPLRELIETMPTWAEKLEEVGGSLGNRSIEYNLGHRSIRDHRITLHHDDVLSLTISLMEHEKFRRVIAERFPIILVDEYQDTDKNWIEAIKRHFLGQARAPLFGFFGDHWQKIYGGGCGKLEHQDVVEIGKEANFRSDKIIVDALNRMRPELPQCVKDPEATGLVRVFHTNNWQGVRQKGVHWSGDLPLCEGQATLERVKTTLEQDGWVFSPNHTKILMLTHRLLANQQGYSNIVAAFKYNESFTKKEHEHIAFFVDKLEPACDAFTARKYGEMFNALSGITPLLRRHSDKVSWHNVMTQLLALRETGTIGDVIEFIRAQRKPRLPDKVEKFEQELLHFDRTADVEMPRRLKELEKLKNIPYSEVRSLRRYLDGYSPFETKHGVKGAEFENVDRKSTRLNSSH
;
A
#
# COMPACT_ATOMS: atom_id res chain seq x y z
N MET A 1 39.30 -11.27 -22.44
CA MET A 1 38.12 -10.79 -23.15
C MET A 1 37.42 -9.84 -22.18
N SER A 2 37.45 -8.52 -22.45
CA SER A 2 36.68 -7.55 -21.68
C SER A 2 35.20 -7.88 -21.83
N GLU A 3 34.52 -8.22 -20.76
CA GLU A 3 33.07 -8.35 -20.74
C GLU A 3 32.50 -7.02 -21.29
N ILE A 4 31.79 -7.08 -22.39
CA ILE A 4 31.10 -5.92 -22.96
C ILE A 4 29.91 -5.67 -22.04
N HIS A 5 30.10 -4.81 -21.03
CA HIS A 5 29.00 -4.38 -20.18
C HIS A 5 28.00 -3.56 -20.99
N SER A 6 26.72 -3.81 -20.81
CA SER A 6 25.67 -2.99 -21.42
C SER A 6 25.76 -1.53 -20.93
N PRO A 7 25.26 -0.54 -21.69
CA PRO A 7 25.27 0.85 -21.27
C PRO A 7 24.63 1.06 -19.87
N ALA A 8 23.55 0.33 -19.55
CA ALA A 8 22.90 0.38 -18.25
C ALA A 8 23.80 -0.21 -17.14
N GLU A 9 24.55 -1.30 -17.39
CA GLU A 9 25.47 -1.88 -16.42
C GLU A 9 26.61 -0.92 -16.11
N ALA A 10 27.21 -0.30 -17.12
CA ALA A 10 28.26 0.70 -16.93
C ALA A 10 27.78 1.91 -16.11
N ALA A 11 26.57 2.42 -16.40
CA ALA A 11 25.96 3.53 -15.64
C ALA A 11 25.64 3.11 -14.19
N SER A 12 25.12 1.89 -14.01
CA SER A 12 24.85 1.36 -12.67
C SER A 12 26.12 1.20 -11.84
N GLN A 13 27.21 0.74 -12.46
CA GLN A 13 28.48 0.55 -11.79
C GLN A 13 29.06 1.89 -11.28
N ARG A 14 29.04 2.95 -12.09
CA ARG A 14 29.44 4.31 -11.67
C ARG A 14 28.65 4.81 -10.45
N ALA A 15 27.33 4.60 -10.46
CA ALA A 15 26.48 5.00 -9.33
C ALA A 15 26.81 4.20 -8.05
N LEU A 16 27.10 2.89 -8.18
CA LEU A 16 27.53 2.05 -7.04
C LEU A 16 28.88 2.49 -6.50
N GLU A 17 29.85 2.82 -7.33
CA GLU A 17 31.16 3.32 -6.92
C GLU A 17 31.04 4.63 -6.14
N SER A 18 30.22 5.58 -6.64
CA SER A 18 29.95 6.83 -5.92
C SER A 18 29.26 6.59 -4.58
N MET A 19 28.33 5.66 -4.52
CA MET A 19 27.65 5.27 -3.28
C MET A 19 28.63 4.64 -2.27
N TYR A 20 29.51 3.73 -2.71
CA TYR A 20 30.51 3.12 -1.84
C TYR A 20 31.55 4.14 -1.35
N ALA A 21 31.91 5.13 -2.16
CA ALA A 21 32.76 6.24 -1.73
C ALA A 21 32.08 7.03 -0.60
N CYS A 22 30.82 7.43 -0.75
CA CYS A 22 30.06 8.11 0.31
C CYS A 22 29.98 7.27 1.60
N LEU A 23 29.66 5.96 1.49
CA LEU A 23 29.63 5.06 2.65
C LEU A 23 30.99 4.93 3.35
N SER A 24 32.07 4.90 2.58
CA SER A 24 33.45 4.79 3.13
C SER A 24 33.92 6.06 3.80
N GLU A 25 33.51 7.22 3.26
CA GLU A 25 33.91 8.55 3.75
C GLU A 25 32.94 9.08 4.84
N GLY A 26 31.91 8.33 5.19
CA GLY A 26 30.91 8.74 6.20
C GLY A 26 30.02 9.90 5.76
N ARG A 27 29.82 10.09 4.45
CA ARG A 27 28.99 11.16 3.89
C ARG A 27 27.56 10.67 3.60
N SER A 28 26.59 11.43 4.06
CA SER A 28 25.18 11.18 3.70
C SER A 28 24.95 11.40 2.20
N PHE A 29 24.10 10.58 1.59
CA PHE A 29 23.84 10.64 0.16
C PHE A 29 22.37 10.36 -0.18
N ARG A 30 21.96 10.80 -1.36
CA ARG A 30 20.69 10.46 -1.99
C ARG A 30 20.97 9.77 -3.33
N LEU A 31 20.58 8.52 -3.47
CA LEU A 31 20.64 7.79 -4.73
C LEU A 31 19.30 7.95 -5.44
N GLU A 32 19.29 8.80 -6.45
CA GLU A 32 18.16 9.07 -7.31
C GLU A 32 18.16 8.06 -8.46
N ALA A 33 17.16 7.18 -8.49
CA ALA A 33 17.12 6.06 -9.42
C ALA A 33 15.74 5.96 -10.06
N GLY A 34 15.64 6.28 -11.33
CA GLY A 34 14.41 6.23 -12.09
C GLY A 34 13.77 4.83 -12.14
N ALA A 35 12.59 4.76 -12.78
CA ALA A 35 11.91 3.48 -12.99
C ALA A 35 12.85 2.48 -13.71
N GLY A 36 12.87 1.24 -13.26
CA GLY A 36 13.72 0.19 -13.87
C GLY A 36 15.21 0.29 -13.58
N ALA A 37 15.69 1.29 -12.82
CA ALA A 37 17.11 1.49 -12.52
C ALA A 37 17.69 0.50 -11.49
N GLY A 38 16.87 -0.32 -10.81
CA GLY A 38 17.32 -1.27 -9.79
C GLY A 38 17.68 -0.60 -8.46
N LYS A 39 16.78 0.24 -7.90
CA LYS A 39 16.94 0.86 -6.57
C LYS A 39 17.20 -0.15 -5.47
N THR A 40 16.30 -1.15 -5.34
CA THR A 40 16.41 -2.22 -4.32
C THR A 40 17.72 -2.99 -4.44
N TYR A 41 18.18 -3.24 -5.66
CA TYR A 41 19.49 -3.86 -5.90
C TYR A 41 20.61 -3.01 -5.30
N SER A 42 20.63 -1.69 -5.53
CA SER A 42 21.64 -0.80 -4.97
C SER A 42 21.58 -0.74 -3.45
N LEU A 43 20.39 -0.72 -2.86
CA LEU A 43 20.18 -0.76 -1.40
C LEU A 43 20.75 -2.06 -0.81
N ILE A 44 20.48 -3.20 -1.42
CA ILE A 44 21.02 -4.50 -0.98
C ILE A 44 22.56 -4.52 -1.10
N LYS A 45 23.11 -3.96 -2.19
CA LYS A 45 24.56 -3.82 -2.35
C LYS A 45 25.18 -2.92 -1.26
N ALA A 46 24.53 -1.81 -0.91
CA ALA A 46 24.95 -0.96 0.20
C ALA A 46 24.95 -1.73 1.54
N LEU A 47 23.87 -2.46 1.84
CA LEU A 47 23.77 -3.25 3.06
C LEU A 47 24.85 -4.33 3.13
N ARG A 48 25.08 -5.10 2.07
CA ARG A 48 26.15 -6.12 2.03
C ARG A 48 27.52 -5.52 2.23
N PHE A 49 27.82 -4.41 1.55
CA PHE A 49 29.08 -3.69 1.73
C PHE A 49 29.28 -3.25 3.19
N LEU A 50 28.22 -2.75 3.84
CA LEU A 50 28.27 -2.31 5.23
C LEU A 50 28.39 -3.49 6.20
N ILE A 51 27.70 -4.60 5.93
CA ILE A 51 27.81 -5.83 6.74
C ILE A 51 29.23 -6.35 6.73
N GLU A 52 29.84 -6.50 5.55
CA GLU A 52 31.21 -7.01 5.39
C GLU A 52 32.24 -6.16 6.18
N ARG A 53 32.04 -4.84 6.22
CA ARG A 53 32.98 -3.93 6.86
C ARG A 53 32.78 -3.71 8.35
N ASN A 54 31.53 -3.77 8.81
CA ASN A 54 31.19 -3.28 10.16
C ASN A 54 30.67 -4.38 11.09
N LYS A 55 30.50 -5.62 10.63
CA LYS A 55 29.87 -6.70 11.41
C LYS A 55 30.48 -6.84 12.82
N ASP A 56 31.77 -7.09 12.91
CA ASP A 56 32.43 -7.34 14.19
C ASP A 56 32.41 -6.13 15.14
N LEU A 57 32.48 -4.90 14.56
CA LEU A 57 32.45 -3.67 15.34
C LEU A 57 31.04 -3.41 15.88
N PHE A 58 30.01 -3.58 15.05
CA PHE A 58 28.62 -3.31 15.43
C PHE A 58 28.08 -4.37 16.39
N GLU A 59 28.43 -5.63 16.21
CA GLU A 59 28.11 -6.69 17.18
C GLU A 59 28.73 -6.39 18.56
N LYS A 60 30.00 -6.02 18.62
CA LYS A 60 30.69 -5.65 19.89
C LYS A 60 30.06 -4.44 20.57
N ARG A 61 29.54 -3.49 19.81
CA ARG A 61 28.94 -2.23 20.33
C ARG A 61 27.41 -2.29 20.45
N SER A 62 26.79 -3.41 20.14
CA SER A 62 25.32 -3.54 20.04
C SER A 62 24.68 -2.48 19.13
N GLN A 63 25.39 -2.14 18.04
CA GLN A 63 24.93 -1.20 17.02
C GLN A 63 24.31 -1.92 15.84
N GLN A 64 23.41 -1.25 15.13
CA GLN A 64 22.76 -1.80 13.94
C GLN A 64 22.72 -0.77 12.81
N ILE A 65 22.64 -1.26 11.59
CA ILE A 65 22.27 -0.47 10.41
C ILE A 65 20.76 -0.47 10.35
N ALA A 66 20.13 0.69 10.43
CA ALA A 66 18.68 0.78 10.17
C ALA A 66 18.43 0.81 8.66
N CYS A 67 17.53 -0.04 8.20
CA CYS A 67 16.97 -0.01 6.84
C CYS A 67 15.46 0.22 6.93
N ILE A 68 15.03 1.41 6.57
CA ILE A 68 13.64 1.83 6.66
C ILE A 68 12.99 1.64 5.29
N THR A 69 11.91 0.85 5.24
CA THR A 69 11.17 0.56 4.02
C THR A 69 9.76 1.13 4.08
N PHE A 70 9.11 1.18 2.92
CA PHE A 70 7.72 1.64 2.84
C PHE A 70 6.71 0.50 3.06
N THR A 71 7.04 -0.75 2.70
CA THR A 71 6.13 -1.90 2.75
C THR A 71 6.76 -3.11 3.44
N ASN A 72 5.91 -3.97 4.02
CA ASN A 72 6.36 -5.24 4.59
C ASN A 72 6.96 -6.18 3.52
N VAL A 73 6.46 -6.15 2.29
CA VAL A 73 7.01 -6.95 1.18
C VAL A 73 8.47 -6.58 0.91
N ALA A 74 8.77 -5.28 0.81
CA ALA A 74 10.15 -4.81 0.63
C ALA A 74 11.04 -5.18 1.83
N LYS A 75 10.53 -5.07 3.06
CA LYS A 75 11.20 -5.53 4.28
C LYS A 75 11.60 -7.00 4.18
N ASP A 76 10.64 -7.87 3.87
CA ASP A 76 10.85 -9.33 3.82
C ASP A 76 11.88 -9.69 2.74
N GLU A 77 11.83 -9.04 1.57
CA GLU A 77 12.81 -9.20 0.49
C GLU A 77 14.22 -8.79 0.94
N ILE A 78 14.36 -7.62 1.57
CA ILE A 78 15.67 -7.12 2.04
C ILE A 78 16.25 -8.02 3.11
N VAL A 79 15.44 -8.42 4.10
CA VAL A 79 15.84 -9.34 5.17
C VAL A 79 16.32 -10.68 4.61
N ALA A 80 15.59 -11.24 3.63
CA ALA A 80 15.99 -12.49 2.97
C ALA A 80 17.33 -12.33 2.20
N ARG A 81 17.49 -11.22 1.45
CA ARG A 81 18.70 -10.97 0.64
C ARG A 81 19.91 -10.51 1.41
N THR A 82 19.78 -10.19 2.70
CA THR A 82 20.89 -9.85 3.62
C THR A 82 21.18 -10.97 4.63
N ASP A 83 20.73 -12.20 4.32
CA ASP A 83 20.95 -13.41 5.11
C ASP A 83 20.52 -13.24 6.59
N ARG A 84 19.48 -12.44 6.83
CA ARG A 84 18.96 -12.10 8.18
C ARG A 84 20.07 -11.64 9.13
N SER A 85 20.99 -10.85 8.63
CA SER A 85 22.12 -10.36 9.43
C SER A 85 21.68 -9.65 10.71
N PRO A 86 22.20 -10.02 11.90
CA PRO A 86 21.77 -9.45 13.18
C PRO A 86 22.10 -7.97 13.34
N ILE A 87 23.08 -7.46 12.59
CA ILE A 87 23.44 -6.03 12.60
C ILE A 87 22.55 -5.18 11.68
N VAL A 88 21.56 -5.76 10.99
CA VAL A 88 20.60 -5.03 10.17
C VAL A 88 19.24 -5.04 10.85
N PHE A 89 18.77 -3.87 11.22
CA PHE A 89 17.38 -3.64 11.62
C PHE A 89 16.60 -3.18 10.38
N CYS A 90 15.73 -4.03 9.84
CA CYS A 90 14.90 -3.69 8.69
C CYS A 90 13.43 -3.69 9.08
N ASP A 91 12.76 -2.54 8.94
CA ASP A 91 11.33 -2.42 9.22
C ASP A 91 10.70 -1.21 8.49
N THR A 92 9.37 -1.09 8.61
CA THR A 92 8.64 0.08 8.12
C THR A 92 8.97 1.32 8.95
N ASN A 93 8.74 2.53 8.38
CA ASN A 93 9.03 3.78 9.09
C ASN A 93 8.34 3.88 10.46
N HIS A 94 7.06 3.48 10.55
CA HIS A 94 6.33 3.52 11.82
C HIS A 94 6.88 2.51 12.84
N ALA A 95 7.23 1.31 12.42
CA ALA A 95 7.82 0.30 13.29
C ALA A 95 9.21 0.73 13.77
N PHE A 96 10.01 1.34 12.89
CA PHE A 96 11.29 1.95 13.27
C PHE A 96 11.11 3.05 14.31
N CYS A 97 10.24 4.02 14.05
CA CYS A 97 9.95 5.10 14.99
C CYS A 97 9.46 4.56 16.35
N TRP A 98 8.54 3.59 16.33
CA TRP A 98 8.07 2.95 17.56
C TRP A 98 9.19 2.25 18.33
N SER A 99 10.11 1.57 17.64
CA SER A 99 11.27 0.92 18.28
C SER A 99 12.20 1.91 18.99
N LEU A 100 12.22 3.17 18.57
CA LEU A 100 12.99 4.23 19.18
C LEU A 100 12.31 4.81 20.43
N ILE A 101 10.99 5.05 20.35
CA ILE A 101 10.27 5.82 21.37
C ILE A 101 9.61 4.97 22.46
N SER A 102 9.35 3.67 22.19
CA SER A 102 8.57 2.80 23.09
C SER A 102 9.08 2.73 24.52
N SER A 103 10.37 2.90 24.76
CA SER A 103 10.99 2.91 26.09
C SER A 103 10.87 4.27 26.82
N PHE A 104 10.51 5.34 26.12
CA PHE A 104 10.42 6.70 26.67
C PHE A 104 9.05 7.00 27.26
N GLN A 105 8.49 6.09 28.04
CA GLN A 105 7.10 6.12 28.53
C GLN A 105 6.69 7.44 29.22
N LYS A 106 7.55 8.00 30.09
CA LYS A 106 7.26 9.25 30.78
C LYS A 106 7.22 10.45 29.83
N PRO A 107 8.27 10.71 29.01
CA PRO A 107 8.22 11.78 28.01
C PRO A 107 7.07 11.64 27.01
N LEU A 108 6.72 10.41 26.62
CA LEU A 108 5.58 10.19 25.72
C LEU A 108 4.25 10.62 26.35
N ARG A 109 4.01 10.33 27.64
CA ARG A 109 2.80 10.79 28.34
C ARG A 109 2.73 12.31 28.39
N GLU A 110 3.84 12.95 28.78
CA GLU A 110 3.95 14.41 28.83
C GLU A 110 3.64 15.06 27.48
N LEU A 111 4.15 14.49 26.38
CA LEU A 111 3.87 14.97 25.02
C LEU A 111 2.41 14.75 24.62
N ILE A 112 1.84 13.57 24.88
CA ILE A 112 0.45 13.25 24.53
C ILE A 112 -0.51 14.21 25.26
N GLU A 113 -0.25 14.56 26.51
CA GLU A 113 -1.06 15.51 27.29
C GLU A 113 -1.09 16.93 26.66
N THR A 114 -0.11 17.26 25.82
CA THR A 114 -0.07 18.54 25.09
C THR A 114 -0.60 18.47 23.65
N MET A 115 -0.89 17.28 23.13
CA MET A 115 -1.32 17.11 21.74
C MET A 115 -2.81 17.44 21.56
N PRO A 116 -3.19 18.39 20.67
CA PRO A 116 -4.60 18.74 20.44
C PRO A 116 -5.46 17.55 20.00
N THR A 117 -4.86 16.58 19.30
CA THR A 117 -5.55 15.38 18.82
C THR A 117 -5.99 14.42 19.94
N TRP A 118 -5.53 14.65 21.16
CA TRP A 118 -5.85 13.85 22.34
C TRP A 118 -6.73 14.62 23.36
N ALA A 119 -7.01 15.91 23.15
CA ALA A 119 -7.70 16.78 24.10
C ALA A 119 -9.05 16.19 24.59
N GLU A 120 -9.92 15.80 23.66
CA GLU A 120 -11.22 15.20 23.97
C GLU A 120 -11.10 13.94 24.84
N LYS A 121 -10.16 13.05 24.50
CA LYS A 121 -9.93 11.80 25.26
C LYS A 121 -9.28 12.04 26.61
N LEU A 122 -8.49 13.09 26.75
CA LEU A 122 -7.90 13.49 28.02
C LEU A 122 -8.97 14.04 28.97
N GLU A 123 -9.93 14.82 28.48
CA GLU A 123 -11.06 15.30 29.27
C GLU A 123 -11.89 14.13 29.83
N GLU A 124 -12.12 13.07 29.06
CA GLU A 124 -12.85 11.89 29.51
C GLU A 124 -12.22 11.18 30.73
N VAL A 125 -10.89 11.33 30.92
CA VAL A 125 -10.14 10.69 32.01
C VAL A 125 -9.62 11.67 33.07
N GLY A 126 -10.14 12.91 33.12
CA GLY A 126 -9.78 13.90 34.10
C GLY A 126 -8.50 14.68 33.78
N GLY A 127 -8.10 14.78 32.54
CA GLY A 127 -7.01 15.64 32.06
C GLY A 127 -5.59 15.11 32.27
N SER A 128 -5.41 13.92 32.88
CA SER A 128 -4.08 13.34 33.12
C SER A 128 -4.03 11.85 32.75
N LEU A 129 -2.90 11.45 32.15
CA LEU A 129 -2.63 10.06 31.76
C LEU A 129 -2.10 9.19 32.90
N GLY A 130 -1.62 9.81 34.00
CA GLY A 130 -1.07 9.11 35.15
C GLY A 130 0.10 8.18 34.76
N ASN A 131 0.10 6.97 35.32
CA ASN A 131 1.15 5.96 35.05
C ASN A 131 0.76 4.90 34.00
N ARG A 132 -0.24 5.16 33.15
CA ARG A 132 -0.67 4.23 32.10
C ARG A 132 0.46 3.92 31.13
N SER A 133 0.55 2.66 30.73
CA SER A 133 1.50 2.24 29.69
C SER A 133 1.05 2.69 28.30
N ILE A 134 1.98 3.16 27.51
CA ILE A 134 1.70 3.53 26.12
C ILE A 134 2.08 2.33 25.24
N GLU A 135 1.15 1.93 24.39
CA GLU A 135 1.28 0.85 23.43
C GLU A 135 0.93 1.34 22.02
N TYR A 136 1.56 0.74 21.03
CA TYR A 136 1.22 0.96 19.63
C TYR A 136 0.61 -0.32 19.07
N ASN A 137 -0.66 -0.23 18.73
CA ASN A 137 -1.37 -1.27 18.02
C ASN A 137 -2.14 -0.58 16.89
N LEU A 138 -2.04 -1.08 15.66
CA LEU A 138 -2.63 -0.50 14.43
C LEU A 138 -4.15 -0.23 14.55
N GLY A 139 -4.55 0.62 15.47
CA GLY A 139 -5.93 0.86 15.84
C GLY A 139 -6.25 2.33 16.10
N HIS A 140 -7.36 2.55 16.79
CA HIS A 140 -7.82 3.87 17.16
C HIS A 140 -7.16 4.35 18.45
N ARG A 141 -7.00 5.68 18.60
CA ARG A 141 -6.62 6.30 19.86
C ARG A 141 -7.58 5.87 20.96
N SER A 142 -7.06 5.31 22.03
CA SER A 142 -7.87 4.96 23.21
C SER A 142 -7.10 5.13 24.50
N ILE A 143 -7.80 5.55 25.56
CA ILE A 143 -7.30 5.56 26.94
C ILE A 143 -8.15 4.57 27.72
N ARG A 144 -7.50 3.58 28.33
CA ARG A 144 -8.14 2.59 29.21
C ARG A 144 -7.48 2.63 30.58
N ASP A 145 -7.98 1.86 31.54
CA ASP A 145 -7.53 1.91 32.95
C ASP A 145 -6.02 1.83 33.11
N HIS A 146 -5.35 0.95 32.35
CA HIS A 146 -3.92 0.69 32.51
C HIS A 146 -3.09 1.00 31.26
N ARG A 147 -3.72 1.34 30.13
CA ARG A 147 -3.01 1.52 28.83
C ARG A 147 -3.59 2.62 27.98
N ILE A 148 -2.71 3.19 27.17
CA ILE A 148 -2.98 4.16 26.11
C ILE A 148 -2.57 3.53 24.79
N THR A 149 -3.47 3.51 23.82
CA THR A 149 -3.18 2.98 22.48
C THR A 149 -3.04 4.12 21.51
N LEU A 150 -1.88 4.20 20.86
CA LEU A 150 -1.56 5.21 19.85
C LEU A 150 -2.17 4.88 18.48
N HIS A 151 -2.54 5.95 17.76
CA HIS A 151 -2.80 5.87 16.32
C HIS A 151 -1.49 5.91 15.53
N HIS A 152 -1.55 5.52 14.28
CA HIS A 152 -0.42 5.50 13.35
C HIS A 152 0.29 6.86 13.26
N ASP A 153 -0.48 7.94 13.08
CA ASP A 153 0.05 9.31 12.97
C ASP A 153 0.73 9.81 14.25
N ASP A 154 0.31 9.31 15.41
CA ASP A 154 0.88 9.73 16.69
C ASP A 154 2.33 9.29 16.85
N VAL A 155 2.67 8.10 16.32
CA VAL A 155 4.03 7.55 16.42
C VAL A 155 5.05 8.45 15.74
N LEU A 156 4.76 8.93 14.54
CA LEU A 156 5.64 9.86 13.82
C LEU A 156 5.72 11.21 14.54
N SER A 157 4.58 11.79 14.93
CA SER A 157 4.52 13.07 15.61
C SER A 157 5.29 13.08 16.94
N LEU A 158 5.14 12.02 17.73
CA LEU A 158 5.87 11.85 19.01
C LEU A 158 7.37 11.65 18.77
N THR A 159 7.76 10.89 17.72
CA THR A 159 9.17 10.72 17.37
C THR A 159 9.81 12.04 16.97
N ILE A 160 9.13 12.84 16.14
CA ILE A 160 9.59 14.18 15.72
C ILE A 160 9.76 15.09 16.95
N SER A 161 8.78 15.11 17.85
CA SER A 161 8.87 15.92 19.07
C SER A 161 10.03 15.49 19.98
N LEU A 162 10.28 14.19 20.11
CA LEU A 162 11.43 13.69 20.87
C LEU A 162 12.78 14.01 20.21
N MET A 163 12.86 14.19 18.88
CA MET A 163 14.09 14.62 18.22
C MET A 163 14.56 16.03 18.62
N GLU A 164 13.68 16.86 19.19
CA GLU A 164 14.12 18.15 19.79
C GLU A 164 15.07 17.95 20.98
N HIS A 165 15.06 16.79 21.64
CA HIS A 165 15.92 16.49 22.77
C HIS A 165 17.26 15.87 22.35
N GLU A 166 18.37 16.50 22.72
CA GLU A 166 19.72 16.04 22.39
C GLU A 166 19.99 14.59 22.86
N LYS A 167 19.53 14.25 24.07
CA LYS A 167 19.67 12.89 24.62
C LYS A 167 19.04 11.83 23.70
N PHE A 168 17.86 12.13 23.15
CA PHE A 168 17.18 11.21 22.25
C PHE A 168 17.93 11.07 20.92
N ARG A 169 18.40 12.19 20.35
CA ARG A 169 19.23 12.15 19.11
C ARG A 169 20.51 11.34 19.31
N ARG A 170 21.16 11.47 20.47
CA ARG A 170 22.35 10.69 20.80
C ARG A 170 22.04 9.19 20.87
N VAL A 171 20.95 8.79 21.49
CA VAL A 171 20.50 7.37 21.53
C VAL A 171 20.29 6.83 20.13
N ILE A 172 19.69 7.60 19.22
CA ILE A 172 19.52 7.19 17.81
C ILE A 172 20.90 6.98 17.16
N ALA A 173 21.80 7.95 17.26
CA ALA A 173 23.12 7.90 16.63
C ALA A 173 24.02 6.77 17.20
N GLU A 174 23.92 6.49 18.49
CA GLU A 174 24.66 5.41 19.14
C GLU A 174 24.12 4.03 18.74
N ARG A 175 22.80 3.88 18.64
CA ARG A 175 22.17 2.61 18.25
C ARG A 175 22.23 2.35 16.75
N PHE A 176 22.04 3.38 15.94
CA PHE A 176 21.99 3.32 14.49
C PHE A 176 22.95 4.32 13.84
N PRO A 177 24.25 3.99 13.78
CA PRO A 177 25.24 4.88 13.14
C PRO A 177 25.00 5.11 11.65
N ILE A 178 24.24 4.21 11.01
CA ILE A 178 23.90 4.27 9.58
C ILE A 178 22.39 3.99 9.44
N ILE A 179 21.69 4.88 8.73
CA ILE A 179 20.26 4.78 8.47
C ILE A 179 20.03 4.88 6.96
N LEU A 180 19.53 3.82 6.37
CA LEU A 180 19.16 3.76 4.96
C LEU A 180 17.64 3.84 4.83
N VAL A 181 17.14 4.74 3.98
CA VAL A 181 15.70 4.99 3.78
C VAL A 181 15.34 4.66 2.34
N ASP A 182 14.54 3.61 2.16
CA ASP A 182 13.99 3.23 0.86
C ASP A 182 12.72 4.03 0.53
N GLU A 183 12.50 4.31 -0.74
CA GLU A 183 11.37 5.11 -1.26
C GLU A 183 11.20 6.43 -0.48
N TYR A 184 12.32 7.14 -0.25
CA TYR A 184 12.36 8.34 0.59
C TYR A 184 11.32 9.39 0.18
N GLN A 185 10.98 9.49 -1.11
CA GLN A 185 10.04 10.49 -1.65
C GLN A 185 8.61 10.32 -1.12
N ASP A 186 8.24 9.11 -0.68
CA ASP A 186 6.94 8.81 -0.09
C ASP A 186 6.95 8.83 1.45
N THR A 187 8.12 9.02 2.06
CA THR A 187 8.27 9.16 3.51
C THR A 187 7.70 10.50 3.97
N ASP A 188 7.08 10.52 5.16
CA ASP A 188 6.43 11.70 5.72
C ASP A 188 7.33 12.94 5.67
N LYS A 189 6.78 14.06 5.17
CA LYS A 189 7.53 15.30 4.98
C LYS A 189 8.08 15.86 6.30
N ASN A 190 7.28 15.84 7.37
CA ASN A 190 7.70 16.42 8.64
C ASN A 190 8.82 15.59 9.29
N TRP A 191 8.78 14.26 9.10
CA TRP A 191 9.84 13.38 9.58
C TRP A 191 11.17 13.64 8.83
N ILE A 192 11.13 13.80 7.52
CA ILE A 192 12.32 14.17 6.73
C ILE A 192 12.83 15.56 7.12
N GLU A 193 11.97 16.55 7.33
CA GLU A 193 12.39 17.89 7.78
C GLU A 193 13.00 17.85 9.19
N ALA A 194 12.52 16.99 10.08
CA ALA A 194 13.15 16.76 11.38
C ALA A 194 14.55 16.14 11.24
N ILE A 195 14.74 15.18 10.32
CA ILE A 195 16.07 14.62 10.01
C ILE A 195 17.01 15.71 9.48
N LYS A 196 16.57 16.52 8.52
CA LYS A 196 17.37 17.64 7.99
C LYS A 196 17.82 18.59 9.10
N ARG A 197 16.89 18.99 9.97
CA ARG A 197 17.16 19.95 11.04
C ARG A 197 18.10 19.41 12.11
N HIS A 198 17.94 18.15 12.51
CA HIS A 198 18.56 17.63 13.71
C HIS A 198 19.75 16.71 13.47
N PHE A 199 19.93 16.21 12.25
CA PHE A 199 21.00 15.24 11.97
C PHE A 199 21.90 15.63 10.80
N LEU A 200 21.34 16.12 9.67
CA LEU A 200 22.19 16.42 8.51
C LEU A 200 23.13 17.59 8.81
N GLY A 201 24.42 17.38 8.53
CA GLY A 201 25.48 18.35 8.84
C GLY A 201 25.84 18.48 10.33
N GLN A 202 25.25 17.68 11.23
CA GLN A 202 25.54 17.73 12.65
C GLN A 202 26.67 16.79 13.03
N ALA A 203 27.52 17.23 13.97
CA ALA A 203 28.56 16.37 14.55
C ALA A 203 27.93 15.18 15.28
N ARG A 204 28.46 13.99 15.10
CA ARG A 204 27.99 12.72 15.71
C ARG A 204 26.59 12.28 15.27
N ALA A 205 26.13 12.75 14.10
CA ALA A 205 24.89 12.25 13.52
C ALA A 205 25.10 10.89 12.84
N PRO A 206 24.03 10.11 12.65
CA PRO A 206 24.07 8.95 11.75
C PRO A 206 24.40 9.36 10.32
N LEU A 207 25.04 8.47 9.56
CA LEU A 207 25.10 8.58 8.11
C LEU A 207 23.72 8.21 7.55
N PHE A 208 23.15 9.05 6.69
CA PHE A 208 21.92 8.77 5.99
C PHE A 208 22.17 8.42 4.52
N GLY A 209 21.56 7.30 4.07
CA GLY A 209 21.45 6.95 2.65
C GLY A 209 19.99 6.93 2.23
N PHE A 210 19.61 7.85 1.33
CA PHE A 210 18.24 7.95 0.81
C PHE A 210 18.18 7.30 -0.57
N PHE A 211 17.31 6.30 -0.74
CA PHE A 211 17.10 5.61 -2.01
C PHE A 211 15.70 5.91 -2.50
N GLY A 212 15.56 6.41 -3.72
CA GLY A 212 14.24 6.75 -4.21
C GLY A 212 14.22 7.37 -5.60
N ASP A 213 13.04 7.91 -5.93
CA ASP A 213 12.78 8.67 -7.14
C ASP A 213 11.65 9.67 -6.87
N HIS A 214 11.97 10.94 -6.78
CA HIS A 214 10.97 11.97 -6.48
C HIS A 214 9.87 12.08 -7.54
N TRP A 215 10.11 11.65 -8.78
CA TRP A 215 9.09 11.56 -9.83
C TRP A 215 8.09 10.41 -9.60
N GLN A 216 8.47 9.41 -8.80
CA GLN A 216 7.59 8.30 -8.42
C GLN A 216 6.83 8.56 -7.12
N LYS A 217 6.81 9.79 -6.63
CA LYS A 217 5.99 10.17 -5.47
C LYS A 217 4.51 9.92 -5.77
N ILE A 218 3.85 9.12 -4.94
CA ILE A 218 2.43 8.81 -5.07
C ILE A 218 1.59 9.26 -3.87
N TYR A 219 2.21 9.52 -2.72
CA TYR A 219 1.52 9.96 -1.51
C TYR A 219 1.63 11.47 -1.32
N GLY A 220 0.48 12.13 -1.09
CA GLY A 220 0.43 13.59 -0.92
C GLY A 220 1.27 14.11 0.25
N GLY A 221 1.33 13.35 1.37
CA GLY A 221 2.12 13.68 2.56
C GLY A 221 3.62 13.36 2.46
N GLY A 222 4.08 12.70 1.38
CA GLY A 222 5.49 12.39 1.19
C GLY A 222 6.35 13.64 0.95
N CYS A 223 7.64 13.54 1.26
CA CYS A 223 8.56 14.69 1.16
C CYS A 223 8.84 15.13 -0.29
N GLY A 224 8.71 14.24 -1.27
CA GLY A 224 9.10 14.53 -2.66
C GLY A 224 10.61 14.61 -2.83
N LYS A 225 11.12 15.64 -3.51
CA LYS A 225 12.54 15.82 -3.71
C LYS A 225 13.24 16.26 -2.41
N LEU A 226 14.26 15.50 -1.99
CA LEU A 226 15.08 15.81 -0.82
C LEU A 226 16.34 16.57 -1.27
N GLU A 227 16.48 17.82 -0.86
CA GLU A 227 17.66 18.65 -1.12
C GLU A 227 18.27 19.11 0.21
N HIS A 228 19.58 18.97 0.35
CA HIS A 228 20.36 19.45 1.49
C HIS A 228 21.84 19.52 1.11
N GLN A 229 22.54 20.54 1.57
CA GLN A 229 23.97 20.79 1.21
C GLN A 229 24.91 19.67 1.65
N ASP A 230 24.60 18.98 2.76
CA ASP A 230 25.41 17.90 3.32
C ASP A 230 24.97 16.50 2.81
N VAL A 231 24.17 16.44 1.75
CA VAL A 231 23.71 15.20 1.11
C VAL A 231 24.24 15.16 -0.33
N VAL A 232 25.08 14.20 -0.62
CA VAL A 232 25.62 13.98 -1.97
C VAL A 232 24.53 13.41 -2.87
N GLU A 233 24.27 14.04 -3.99
CA GLU A 233 23.35 13.52 -5.00
C GLU A 233 24.07 12.53 -5.93
N ILE A 234 23.51 11.33 -6.07
CA ILE A 234 24.00 10.27 -6.95
C ILE A 234 22.86 9.89 -7.91
N GLY A 235 23.03 10.22 -9.19
CA GLY A 235 22.12 9.80 -10.25
C GLY A 235 22.43 8.37 -10.70
N LYS A 236 21.45 7.49 -10.66
CA LYS A 236 21.57 6.15 -11.24
C LYS A 236 20.95 6.13 -12.64
N GLU A 237 21.77 6.45 -13.62
CA GLU A 237 21.41 6.61 -15.04
C GLU A 237 21.29 5.26 -15.77
N ALA A 238 20.57 4.31 -15.21
CA ALA A 238 20.40 2.96 -15.76
C ALA A 238 18.92 2.58 -15.85
N ASN A 239 18.57 1.79 -16.86
CA ASN A 239 17.26 1.15 -16.95
C ASN A 239 17.44 -0.30 -17.44
N PHE A 240 17.09 -1.26 -16.58
CA PHE A 240 17.21 -2.69 -16.84
C PHE A 240 15.88 -3.34 -17.25
N ARG A 241 14.80 -2.54 -17.25
CA ARG A 241 13.44 -3.03 -17.38
C ARG A 241 12.83 -2.71 -18.75
N SER A 242 12.98 -1.46 -19.17
CA SER A 242 12.22 -0.92 -20.30
C SER A 242 13.02 -0.95 -21.59
N ASP A 243 12.32 -1.20 -22.68
CA ASP A 243 12.89 -1.13 -24.02
C ASP A 243 13.29 0.29 -24.43
N LYS A 244 14.12 0.39 -25.46
CA LYS A 244 14.75 1.65 -25.88
C LYS A 244 13.77 2.80 -26.12
N ILE A 245 12.67 2.56 -26.82
CA ILE A 245 11.69 3.62 -27.12
C ILE A 245 11.03 4.20 -25.85
N ILE A 246 10.83 3.36 -24.82
CA ILE A 246 10.29 3.80 -23.54
C ILE A 246 11.32 4.62 -22.79
N VAL A 247 12.58 4.17 -22.77
CA VAL A 247 13.69 4.90 -22.14
C VAL A 247 13.91 6.26 -22.83
N ASP A 248 13.88 6.29 -24.17
CA ASP A 248 13.99 7.53 -24.94
C ASP A 248 12.84 8.52 -24.63
N ALA A 249 11.61 8.00 -24.44
CA ALA A 249 10.47 8.82 -24.04
C ALA A 249 10.65 9.37 -22.60
N LEU A 250 11.10 8.52 -21.67
CA LEU A 250 11.40 8.95 -20.30
C LEU A 250 12.51 10.00 -20.25
N ASN A 251 13.57 9.85 -21.03
CA ASN A 251 14.69 10.81 -21.09
C ASN A 251 14.26 12.17 -21.63
N ARG A 252 13.30 12.22 -22.57
CA ARG A 252 12.70 13.49 -23.02
C ARG A 252 11.86 14.16 -21.94
N MET A 253 11.18 13.38 -21.10
CA MET A 253 10.36 13.89 -20.02
C MET A 253 11.21 14.33 -18.82
N ARG A 254 12.36 13.70 -18.61
CA ARG A 254 13.23 13.88 -17.46
C ARG A 254 14.71 14.02 -17.89
N PRO A 255 15.09 15.14 -18.47
CA PRO A 255 16.45 15.35 -18.98
C PRO A 255 17.52 15.44 -17.86
N GLU A 256 17.13 15.74 -16.62
CA GLU A 256 18.04 15.84 -15.47
C GLU A 256 18.56 14.50 -14.94
N LEU A 257 17.91 13.38 -15.30
CA LEU A 257 18.35 12.02 -14.96
C LEU A 257 18.16 11.10 -16.18
N PRO A 258 18.98 11.27 -17.24
CA PRO A 258 18.87 10.41 -18.41
C PRO A 258 19.25 8.98 -18.08
N GLN A 259 18.50 8.03 -18.62
CA GLN A 259 18.76 6.61 -18.39
C GLN A 259 19.37 5.94 -19.63
N CYS A 260 20.32 5.05 -19.38
CA CYS A 260 20.88 4.14 -20.39
C CYS A 260 20.08 2.83 -20.41
N VAL A 261 19.71 2.37 -21.58
CA VAL A 261 19.01 1.11 -21.78
C VAL A 261 19.95 -0.09 -21.62
N LYS A 262 19.41 -1.22 -21.15
CA LYS A 262 20.17 -2.47 -21.04
C LYS A 262 20.48 -3.04 -22.42
N ASP A 263 19.47 -3.16 -23.28
CA ASP A 263 19.58 -3.69 -24.65
C ASP A 263 19.20 -2.60 -25.66
N PRO A 264 20.19 -2.01 -26.36
CA PRO A 264 19.93 -0.99 -27.38
C PRO A 264 19.14 -1.50 -28.61
N GLU A 265 19.11 -2.81 -28.86
CA GLU A 265 18.41 -3.42 -29.98
C GLU A 265 16.93 -3.74 -29.65
N ALA A 266 16.59 -3.81 -28.37
CA ALA A 266 15.20 -3.98 -27.93
C ALA A 266 14.40 -2.69 -28.14
N THR A 267 13.66 -2.62 -29.23
CA THR A 267 12.98 -1.37 -29.65
C THR A 267 11.72 -1.06 -28.86
N GLY A 268 10.89 -2.05 -28.57
CA GLY A 268 9.60 -1.88 -27.88
C GLY A 268 8.54 -1.12 -28.68
N LEU A 269 7.43 -0.77 -28.03
CA LEU A 269 6.32 -0.03 -28.62
C LEU A 269 5.72 0.99 -27.63
N VAL A 270 5.53 2.23 -28.08
CA VAL A 270 4.74 3.26 -27.39
C VAL A 270 3.65 3.76 -28.30
N ARG A 271 2.39 3.63 -27.89
CA ARG A 271 1.23 4.18 -28.60
C ARG A 271 0.45 5.17 -27.74
N VAL A 272 -0.02 6.24 -28.36
CA VAL A 272 -0.86 7.25 -27.71
C VAL A 272 -2.21 7.30 -28.40
N PHE A 273 -3.27 7.00 -27.67
CA PHE A 273 -4.64 7.12 -28.13
C PHE A 273 -5.28 8.36 -27.52
N HIS A 274 -5.97 9.15 -28.31
CA HIS A 274 -6.65 10.38 -27.83
C HIS A 274 -8.10 10.45 -28.33
N THR A 275 -8.92 11.14 -27.58
CA THR A 275 -10.35 11.31 -27.87
C THR A 275 -10.71 12.75 -28.30
N ASN A 276 -9.72 13.53 -28.79
CA ASN A 276 -9.91 14.94 -29.12
C ASN A 276 -10.96 15.15 -30.24
N ASN A 277 -11.07 14.20 -31.17
CA ASN A 277 -12.01 14.28 -32.30
C ASN A 277 -13.48 13.94 -31.93
N TRP A 278 -13.72 13.48 -30.68
CA TRP A 278 -15.07 13.21 -30.25
C TRP A 278 -15.84 14.51 -29.98
N GLN A 279 -17.01 14.69 -30.63
CA GLN A 279 -17.76 15.93 -30.67
C GLN A 279 -18.92 16.00 -29.66
N GLY A 280 -19.16 14.96 -28.88
CA GLY A 280 -20.24 14.93 -27.91
C GLY A 280 -19.97 15.74 -26.63
N VAL A 281 -20.94 15.77 -25.73
CA VAL A 281 -20.82 16.48 -24.45
C VAL A 281 -19.97 15.67 -23.47
N ARG A 282 -18.82 16.19 -23.07
CA ARG A 282 -17.94 15.58 -22.09
C ARG A 282 -18.47 15.74 -20.67
N GLN A 283 -18.09 14.84 -19.79
CA GLN A 283 -18.48 14.88 -18.38
C GLN A 283 -18.03 16.18 -17.72
N LYS A 284 -18.89 16.68 -16.80
CA LYS A 284 -18.61 17.84 -15.95
C LYS A 284 -18.53 17.38 -14.50
N GLY A 285 -17.58 17.89 -13.73
CA GLY A 285 -17.40 17.55 -12.30
C GLY A 285 -15.95 17.47 -11.91
N VAL A 286 -15.65 17.66 -10.63
CA VAL A 286 -14.28 17.78 -10.11
C VAL A 286 -13.37 16.62 -10.52
N HIS A 287 -13.90 15.39 -10.55
CA HIS A 287 -13.13 14.19 -10.85
C HIS A 287 -13.29 13.68 -12.30
N TRP A 288 -14.22 14.22 -13.09
CA TRP A 288 -14.63 13.71 -14.41
C TRP A 288 -14.54 14.76 -15.52
N SER A 289 -14.18 15.99 -15.15
CA SER A 289 -14.17 17.09 -16.11
C SER A 289 -13.31 16.77 -17.34
N GLY A 290 -13.95 16.80 -18.51
CA GLY A 290 -13.30 16.51 -19.78
C GLY A 290 -13.25 15.03 -20.17
N ASP A 291 -13.74 14.10 -19.32
CA ASP A 291 -13.82 12.68 -19.68
C ASP A 291 -15.01 12.38 -20.61
N LEU A 292 -14.94 11.26 -21.33
CA LEU A 292 -16.06 10.77 -22.13
C LEU A 292 -17.20 10.31 -21.20
N PRO A 293 -18.46 10.31 -21.68
CA PRO A 293 -19.54 9.58 -21.02
C PRO A 293 -19.15 8.11 -20.81
N LEU A 294 -19.65 7.48 -19.74
CA LEU A 294 -19.22 6.12 -19.35
C LEU A 294 -19.31 5.10 -20.49
N CYS A 295 -20.44 5.07 -21.21
CA CYS A 295 -20.64 4.15 -22.32
C CYS A 295 -19.64 4.37 -23.46
N GLU A 296 -19.38 5.62 -23.84
CA GLU A 296 -18.40 5.97 -24.87
C GLU A 296 -16.97 5.68 -24.42
N GLY A 297 -16.70 5.91 -23.13
CA GLY A 297 -15.40 5.59 -22.52
C GLY A 297 -15.11 4.09 -22.55
N GLN A 298 -16.12 3.27 -22.26
CA GLN A 298 -16.03 1.80 -22.35
C GLN A 298 -15.84 1.32 -23.79
N ALA A 299 -16.67 1.79 -24.72
CA ALA A 299 -16.55 1.46 -26.14
C ALA A 299 -15.18 1.87 -26.70
N THR A 300 -14.65 3.00 -26.26
CA THR A 300 -13.31 3.47 -26.68
C THR A 300 -12.21 2.57 -26.12
N LEU A 301 -12.30 2.17 -24.86
CA LEU A 301 -11.34 1.25 -24.24
C LEU A 301 -11.32 -0.11 -24.94
N GLU A 302 -12.50 -0.68 -25.27
CA GLU A 302 -12.57 -1.94 -25.99
C GLU A 302 -11.98 -1.83 -27.40
N ARG A 303 -12.17 -0.71 -28.10
CA ARG A 303 -11.51 -0.46 -29.40
C ARG A 303 -9.99 -0.38 -29.26
N VAL A 304 -9.50 0.29 -28.22
CA VAL A 304 -8.05 0.35 -27.93
C VAL A 304 -7.51 -1.05 -27.64
N LYS A 305 -8.17 -1.84 -26.82
CA LYS A 305 -7.79 -3.24 -26.53
C LYS A 305 -7.72 -4.06 -27.82
N THR A 306 -8.77 -4.03 -28.63
CA THR A 306 -8.79 -4.77 -29.92
C THR A 306 -7.63 -4.34 -30.84
N THR A 307 -7.31 -3.06 -30.90
CA THR A 307 -6.18 -2.56 -31.68
C THR A 307 -4.84 -3.10 -31.15
N LEU A 308 -4.66 -3.11 -29.82
CA LEU A 308 -3.43 -3.61 -29.20
C LEU A 308 -3.32 -5.13 -29.29
N GLU A 309 -4.43 -5.87 -29.26
CA GLU A 309 -4.47 -7.32 -29.50
C GLU A 309 -3.99 -7.66 -30.92
N GLN A 310 -4.32 -6.83 -31.91
CA GLN A 310 -3.80 -6.95 -33.26
C GLN A 310 -2.28 -6.71 -33.34
N ASP A 311 -1.73 -5.92 -32.41
CA ASP A 311 -0.29 -5.71 -32.24
C ASP A 311 0.38 -6.82 -31.39
N GLY A 312 -0.35 -7.85 -30.99
CA GLY A 312 0.17 -8.99 -30.23
C GLY A 312 0.06 -8.87 -28.71
N TRP A 313 -0.62 -7.86 -28.18
CA TRP A 313 -0.83 -7.74 -26.74
C TRP A 313 -1.78 -8.81 -26.21
N VAL A 314 -1.45 -9.36 -25.03
CA VAL A 314 -2.28 -10.35 -24.34
C VAL A 314 -2.86 -9.70 -23.07
N PHE A 315 -4.17 -9.40 -23.08
CA PHE A 315 -4.86 -8.79 -21.95
C PHE A 315 -5.21 -9.83 -20.86
N SER A 316 -4.17 -10.39 -20.26
CA SER A 316 -4.28 -11.23 -19.07
C SER A 316 -3.58 -10.56 -17.88
N PRO A 317 -3.96 -10.89 -16.64
CA PRO A 317 -3.39 -10.25 -15.43
C PRO A 317 -1.86 -10.36 -15.32
N ASN A 318 -1.25 -11.37 -15.95
CA ASN A 318 0.18 -11.62 -15.85
C ASN A 318 1.00 -10.88 -16.93
N HIS A 319 0.39 -10.56 -18.09
CA HIS A 319 1.09 -9.96 -19.22
C HIS A 319 0.80 -8.46 -19.35
N THR A 320 -0.45 -8.05 -19.16
CA THR A 320 -0.86 -6.65 -19.36
C THR A 320 -1.52 -6.08 -18.13
N LYS A 321 -1.15 -4.86 -17.75
CA LYS A 321 -1.87 -4.06 -16.75
C LYS A 321 -2.48 -2.83 -17.38
N ILE A 322 -3.76 -2.60 -17.07
CA ILE A 322 -4.51 -1.41 -17.44
C ILE A 322 -4.62 -0.52 -16.19
N LEU A 323 -3.89 0.58 -16.19
CA LEU A 323 -3.81 1.47 -15.03
C LEU A 323 -4.91 2.52 -15.06
N MET A 324 -5.74 2.52 -14.01
CA MET A 324 -6.79 3.49 -13.79
C MET A 324 -6.36 4.55 -12.77
N LEU A 325 -6.83 5.80 -12.95
CA LEU A 325 -6.44 6.92 -12.08
C LEU A 325 -6.99 6.79 -10.67
N THR A 326 -8.19 6.22 -10.51
CA THR A 326 -8.87 6.10 -9.21
C THR A 326 -9.57 4.75 -9.08
N HIS A 327 -9.78 4.29 -7.83
CA HIS A 327 -10.58 3.10 -7.55
C HIS A 327 -12.02 3.21 -8.06
N ARG A 328 -12.60 4.41 -8.11
CA ARG A 328 -13.95 4.61 -8.63
C ARG A 328 -14.05 4.33 -10.14
N LEU A 329 -13.04 4.76 -10.92
CA LEU A 329 -12.94 4.41 -12.35
C LEU A 329 -12.76 2.92 -12.56
N LEU A 330 -11.86 2.32 -11.78
CA LEU A 330 -11.59 0.89 -11.81
C LEU A 330 -12.86 0.09 -11.46
N ALA A 331 -13.57 0.46 -10.40
CA ALA A 331 -14.79 -0.21 -9.96
C ALA A 331 -15.90 -0.17 -11.01
N ASN A 332 -16.04 0.93 -11.73
CA ASN A 332 -16.99 1.03 -12.85
C ASN A 332 -16.66 0.04 -13.97
N GLN A 333 -15.36 -0.13 -14.28
CA GLN A 333 -14.94 -1.09 -15.32
C GLN A 333 -15.06 -2.54 -14.85
N GLN A 334 -14.94 -2.79 -13.55
CA GLN A 334 -14.97 -4.12 -12.96
C GLN A 334 -16.35 -4.53 -12.40
N GLY A 335 -17.34 -3.62 -12.39
CA GLY A 335 -18.71 -3.90 -11.99
C GLY A 335 -18.92 -4.01 -10.47
N TYR A 336 -18.24 -3.17 -9.66
CA TYR A 336 -18.48 -3.05 -8.20
C TYR A 336 -18.54 -1.59 -7.72
N SER A 337 -19.07 -0.71 -8.58
CA SER A 337 -19.11 0.74 -8.32
C SER A 337 -19.98 1.15 -7.14
N ASN A 338 -21.09 0.42 -6.89
CA ASN A 338 -21.97 0.73 -5.77
C ASN A 338 -21.33 0.36 -4.43
N ILE A 339 -20.50 -0.70 -4.38
CA ILE A 339 -19.70 -1.02 -3.18
C ILE A 339 -18.75 0.15 -2.88
N VAL A 340 -18.03 0.68 -3.87
CA VAL A 340 -17.15 1.85 -3.68
C VAL A 340 -17.93 3.08 -3.21
N ALA A 341 -19.15 3.28 -3.72
CA ALA A 341 -20.00 4.41 -3.33
C ALA A 341 -20.59 4.28 -1.91
N ALA A 342 -20.72 3.05 -1.40
CA ALA A 342 -21.23 2.81 -0.06
C ALA A 342 -20.25 3.21 1.04
N PHE A 343 -18.94 3.10 0.77
CA PHE A 343 -17.88 3.34 1.74
C PHE A 343 -17.21 4.72 1.56
N LYS A 344 -16.83 5.32 2.68
CA LYS A 344 -16.05 6.57 2.68
C LYS A 344 -14.57 6.32 2.34
N TYR A 345 -14.01 5.20 2.80
CA TYR A 345 -12.61 4.84 2.63
C TYR A 345 -12.46 3.55 1.83
N ASN A 346 -11.50 3.54 0.92
CA ASN A 346 -11.24 2.36 0.07
C ASN A 346 -10.73 1.16 0.87
N GLU A 347 -10.03 1.39 1.98
CA GLU A 347 -9.51 0.35 2.87
C GLU A 347 -10.61 -0.59 3.38
N SER A 348 -11.80 -0.07 3.59
CA SER A 348 -12.97 -0.86 4.02
C SER A 348 -13.22 -2.08 3.13
N PHE A 349 -12.99 -1.97 1.82
CA PHE A 349 -13.18 -3.07 0.87
C PHE A 349 -11.87 -3.59 0.27
N THR A 350 -10.85 -2.75 0.00
CA THR A 350 -9.59 -3.23 -0.59
C THR A 350 -8.73 -4.01 0.42
N LYS A 351 -8.68 -3.56 1.68
CA LYS A 351 -8.02 -4.26 2.78
C LYS A 351 -8.96 -5.16 3.58
N LYS A 352 -10.24 -5.22 3.17
CA LYS A 352 -11.29 -6.03 3.82
C LYS A 352 -11.46 -5.68 5.31
N GLU A 353 -11.31 -4.39 5.67
CA GLU A 353 -11.46 -3.93 7.06
C GLU A 353 -12.92 -3.96 7.52
N HIS A 354 -13.88 -3.93 6.58
CA HIS A 354 -15.29 -4.08 6.91
C HIS A 354 -15.66 -5.56 7.05
N GLU A 355 -16.21 -5.96 8.20
CA GLU A 355 -16.45 -7.36 8.59
C GLU A 355 -17.33 -8.14 7.58
N HIS A 356 -18.34 -7.49 6.96
CA HIS A 356 -19.16 -8.12 5.93
C HIS A 356 -18.38 -8.40 4.66
N ILE A 357 -17.53 -7.45 4.23
CA ILE A 357 -16.68 -7.64 3.04
C ILE A 357 -15.67 -8.77 3.29
N ALA A 358 -15.02 -8.77 4.46
CA ALA A 358 -14.13 -9.86 4.84
C ALA A 358 -14.84 -11.22 4.84
N PHE A 359 -16.06 -11.30 5.40
CA PHE A 359 -16.86 -12.51 5.40
C PHE A 359 -17.20 -12.99 3.98
N PHE A 360 -17.67 -12.09 3.13
CA PHE A 360 -18.04 -12.46 1.77
C PHE A 360 -16.83 -12.92 0.96
N VAL A 361 -15.76 -12.12 0.93
CA VAL A 361 -14.60 -12.36 0.07
C VAL A 361 -13.76 -13.55 0.56
N ASP A 362 -13.51 -13.63 1.88
CA ASP A 362 -12.55 -14.61 2.42
C ASP A 362 -13.21 -15.93 2.85
N LYS A 363 -14.54 -15.98 3.02
CA LYS A 363 -15.24 -17.16 3.53
C LYS A 363 -16.37 -17.63 2.62
N LEU A 364 -17.35 -16.78 2.34
CA LEU A 364 -18.56 -17.18 1.65
C LEU A 364 -18.30 -17.51 0.18
N GLU A 365 -17.62 -16.64 -0.54
CA GLU A 365 -17.30 -16.85 -1.94
C GLU A 365 -16.39 -18.06 -2.18
N PRO A 366 -15.28 -18.25 -1.43
CA PRO A 366 -14.49 -19.48 -1.51
C PRO A 366 -15.29 -20.74 -1.23
N ALA A 367 -16.21 -20.71 -0.26
CA ALA A 367 -17.08 -21.83 0.04
C ALA A 367 -18.05 -22.14 -1.10
N CYS A 368 -18.61 -21.12 -1.73
CA CYS A 368 -19.51 -21.29 -2.88
C CYS A 368 -18.77 -21.86 -4.11
N ASP A 369 -17.55 -21.41 -4.36
CA ASP A 369 -16.71 -21.94 -5.46
C ASP A 369 -16.35 -23.41 -5.23
N ALA A 370 -15.93 -23.74 -4.00
CA ALA A 370 -15.61 -25.11 -3.60
C ALA A 370 -16.86 -26.04 -3.71
N PHE A 371 -18.02 -25.54 -3.32
CA PHE A 371 -19.28 -26.28 -3.47
C PHE A 371 -19.60 -26.53 -4.96
N THR A 372 -19.48 -25.51 -5.80
CA THR A 372 -19.71 -25.64 -7.25
C THR A 372 -18.72 -26.64 -7.88
N ALA A 373 -17.46 -26.62 -7.44
CA ALA A 373 -16.42 -27.57 -7.84
C ALA A 373 -16.57 -28.96 -7.19
N ARG A 374 -17.57 -29.20 -6.35
CA ARG A 374 -17.79 -30.45 -5.57
C ARG A 374 -16.64 -30.79 -4.60
N LYS A 375 -15.86 -29.80 -4.20
CA LYS A 375 -14.75 -29.92 -3.25
C LYS A 375 -15.21 -29.61 -1.82
N TYR A 376 -16.02 -30.49 -1.27
CA TYR A 376 -16.70 -30.24 0.02
C TYR A 376 -15.76 -30.04 1.21
N GLY A 377 -14.57 -30.67 1.20
CA GLY A 377 -13.54 -30.42 2.20
C GLY A 377 -13.03 -28.97 2.19
N GLU A 378 -12.75 -28.43 0.99
CA GLU A 378 -12.34 -27.05 0.81
C GLU A 378 -13.47 -26.07 1.21
N MET A 379 -14.73 -26.40 0.88
CA MET A 379 -15.91 -25.65 1.31
C MET A 379 -15.97 -25.49 2.84
N PHE A 380 -15.83 -26.57 3.57
CA PHE A 380 -15.87 -26.52 5.03
C PHE A 380 -14.63 -25.85 5.63
N ASN A 381 -13.47 -25.98 5.01
CA ASN A 381 -12.27 -25.24 5.40
C ASN A 381 -12.45 -23.72 5.26
N ALA A 382 -13.01 -23.27 4.16
CA ALA A 382 -13.32 -21.84 3.95
C ALA A 382 -14.28 -21.30 5.02
N LEU A 383 -15.24 -22.13 5.46
CA LEU A 383 -16.20 -21.82 6.51
C LEU A 383 -15.71 -22.18 7.93
N SER A 384 -14.41 -22.42 8.14
CA SER A 384 -13.88 -22.80 9.44
C SER A 384 -14.31 -21.81 10.55
N GLY A 385 -14.74 -22.36 11.70
CA GLY A 385 -15.25 -21.58 12.83
C GLY A 385 -16.71 -21.14 12.73
N ILE A 386 -17.37 -21.31 11.57
CA ILE A 386 -18.78 -20.96 11.34
C ILE A 386 -19.59 -22.14 10.78
N THR A 387 -19.02 -23.33 10.74
CA THR A 387 -19.63 -24.55 10.19
C THR A 387 -20.35 -25.32 11.27
N PRO A 388 -21.65 -25.67 11.11
CA PRO A 388 -22.33 -26.56 12.00
C PRO A 388 -21.81 -28.00 11.87
N LEU A 389 -21.91 -28.77 12.96
CA LEU A 389 -21.52 -30.17 12.96
C LEU A 389 -22.47 -31.00 12.05
N LEU A 390 -21.90 -31.79 11.15
CA LEU A 390 -22.63 -32.77 10.36
C LEU A 390 -22.70 -34.09 11.15
N ARG A 391 -23.86 -34.45 11.67
CA ARG A 391 -24.06 -35.65 12.48
C ARG A 391 -24.80 -36.78 11.75
N ARG A 392 -25.69 -36.43 10.81
CA ARG A 392 -26.59 -37.33 10.09
C ARG A 392 -26.49 -37.13 8.59
N HIS A 393 -26.89 -38.13 7.82
CA HIS A 393 -26.97 -38.04 6.38
C HIS A 393 -27.93 -36.91 5.92
N SER A 394 -29.05 -36.73 6.66
CA SER A 394 -29.99 -35.65 6.42
C SER A 394 -29.35 -34.24 6.47
N ASP A 395 -28.31 -34.08 7.28
CA ASP A 395 -27.58 -32.80 7.39
C ASP A 395 -26.88 -32.47 6.07
N LYS A 396 -26.32 -33.49 5.40
CA LYS A 396 -25.67 -33.32 4.09
C LYS A 396 -26.66 -32.88 3.02
N VAL A 397 -27.85 -33.51 2.98
CA VAL A 397 -28.93 -33.14 2.05
C VAL A 397 -29.39 -31.68 2.31
N SER A 398 -29.59 -31.36 3.60
CA SER A 398 -29.96 -29.99 3.99
C SER A 398 -28.91 -28.96 3.59
N TRP A 399 -27.63 -29.25 3.79
CA TRP A 399 -26.53 -28.39 3.34
C TRP A 399 -26.53 -28.22 1.82
N HIS A 400 -26.68 -29.30 1.08
CA HIS A 400 -26.72 -29.25 -0.38
C HIS A 400 -27.83 -28.35 -0.89
N ASN A 401 -29.04 -28.50 -0.33
CA ASN A 401 -30.22 -27.70 -0.72
C ASN A 401 -29.99 -26.21 -0.39
N VAL A 402 -29.48 -25.90 0.81
CA VAL A 402 -29.22 -24.51 1.21
C VAL A 402 -28.14 -23.89 0.33
N MET A 403 -27.05 -24.58 0.06
CA MET A 403 -25.99 -24.06 -0.82
C MET A 403 -26.48 -23.85 -2.25
N THR A 404 -27.33 -24.74 -2.77
CA THR A 404 -27.92 -24.59 -4.10
C THR A 404 -28.82 -23.35 -4.18
N GLN A 405 -29.67 -23.11 -3.16
CA GLN A 405 -30.49 -21.90 -3.06
C GLN A 405 -29.63 -20.64 -2.91
N LEU A 406 -28.59 -20.69 -2.09
CA LEU A 406 -27.65 -19.59 -1.92
C LEU A 406 -26.97 -19.22 -3.23
N LEU A 407 -26.53 -20.21 -4.03
CA LEU A 407 -25.94 -19.96 -5.34
C LEU A 407 -26.91 -19.24 -6.28
N ALA A 408 -28.17 -19.65 -6.30
CA ALA A 408 -29.20 -18.98 -7.11
C ALA A 408 -29.44 -17.54 -6.62
N LEU A 409 -29.53 -17.33 -5.31
CA LEU A 409 -29.76 -16.02 -4.71
C LEU A 409 -28.61 -15.05 -4.97
N ARG A 410 -27.36 -15.53 -5.01
CA ARG A 410 -26.17 -14.72 -5.34
C ARG A 410 -26.21 -14.13 -6.76
N GLU A 411 -26.94 -14.73 -7.69
CA GLU A 411 -27.05 -14.24 -9.08
C GLU A 411 -28.04 -13.08 -9.20
N THR A 412 -29.12 -13.10 -8.43
CA THR A 412 -30.28 -12.19 -8.63
C THR A 412 -30.59 -11.30 -7.44
N GLY A 413 -30.12 -11.67 -6.24
CA GLY A 413 -30.44 -10.97 -4.99
C GLY A 413 -29.45 -9.87 -4.65
N THR A 414 -29.81 -9.12 -3.61
CA THR A 414 -28.95 -8.11 -2.98
C THR A 414 -28.06 -8.74 -1.90
N ILE A 415 -27.08 -7.98 -1.43
CA ILE A 415 -26.27 -8.36 -0.27
C ILE A 415 -27.16 -8.58 0.97
N GLY A 416 -28.18 -7.75 1.16
CA GLY A 416 -29.17 -7.90 2.24
C GLY A 416 -29.91 -9.22 2.16
N ASP A 417 -30.41 -9.59 0.97
CA ASP A 417 -31.13 -10.85 0.76
C ASP A 417 -30.26 -12.06 1.11
N VAL A 418 -28.98 -12.04 0.70
CA VAL A 418 -28.02 -13.12 1.01
C VAL A 418 -27.77 -13.22 2.52
N ILE A 419 -27.60 -12.09 3.22
CA ILE A 419 -27.41 -12.07 4.67
C ILE A 419 -28.66 -12.63 5.38
N GLU A 420 -29.85 -12.18 5.02
CA GLU A 420 -31.11 -12.62 5.63
C GLU A 420 -31.37 -14.10 5.38
N PHE A 421 -31.08 -14.58 4.17
CA PHE A 421 -31.13 -16.01 3.86
C PHE A 421 -30.19 -16.83 4.75
N ILE A 422 -28.92 -16.42 4.88
CA ILE A 422 -27.94 -17.10 5.71
C ILE A 422 -28.37 -17.09 7.19
N ARG A 423 -28.88 -15.97 7.70
CA ARG A 423 -29.41 -15.85 9.06
C ARG A 423 -30.56 -16.82 9.33
N ALA A 424 -31.50 -16.89 8.38
CA ALA A 424 -32.65 -17.78 8.48
C ALA A 424 -32.25 -19.27 8.45
N GLN A 425 -31.35 -19.63 7.54
CA GLN A 425 -30.95 -21.03 7.34
C GLN A 425 -29.88 -21.49 8.34
N ARG A 426 -29.07 -20.57 8.89
CA ARG A 426 -27.89 -20.84 9.75
C ARG A 426 -26.89 -21.82 9.11
N LYS A 427 -26.80 -21.80 7.79
CA LYS A 427 -25.94 -22.68 6.97
C LYS A 427 -25.41 -21.91 5.74
N PRO A 428 -24.18 -21.36 5.81
CA PRO A 428 -23.31 -21.26 7.00
C PRO A 428 -23.90 -20.32 8.06
N ARG A 429 -23.41 -20.47 9.30
CA ARG A 429 -23.67 -19.48 10.35
C ARG A 429 -22.91 -18.18 10.04
N LEU A 430 -23.51 -17.01 10.31
CA LEU A 430 -22.76 -15.75 10.24
C LEU A 430 -21.65 -15.69 11.32
N PRO A 431 -20.51 -15.08 11.03
CA PRO A 431 -19.52 -14.75 12.05
C PRO A 431 -20.12 -13.85 13.15
N ASP A 432 -19.68 -14.02 14.39
CA ASP A 432 -20.23 -13.28 15.53
C ASP A 432 -20.15 -11.77 15.38
N LYS A 433 -19.07 -11.26 14.77
CA LYS A 433 -18.93 -9.82 14.48
C LYS A 433 -19.93 -9.33 13.45
N VAL A 434 -20.17 -10.07 12.38
CA VAL A 434 -21.17 -9.75 11.35
C VAL A 434 -22.55 -9.74 11.96
N GLU A 435 -22.91 -10.78 12.73
CA GLU A 435 -24.19 -10.89 13.41
C GLU A 435 -24.40 -9.73 14.41
N LYS A 436 -23.35 -9.33 15.12
CA LYS A 436 -23.42 -8.18 16.03
C LYS A 436 -23.76 -6.87 15.29
N PHE A 437 -23.11 -6.61 14.14
CA PHE A 437 -23.42 -5.42 13.33
C PHE A 437 -24.85 -5.44 12.78
N GLU A 438 -25.34 -6.61 12.34
CA GLU A 438 -26.73 -6.78 11.91
C GLU A 438 -27.72 -6.50 13.05
N GLN A 439 -27.43 -6.95 14.28
CA GLN A 439 -28.25 -6.67 15.46
C GLN A 439 -28.23 -5.18 15.83
N GLU A 440 -27.04 -4.56 15.79
CA GLU A 440 -26.93 -3.10 16.04
C GLU A 440 -27.76 -2.30 15.04
N LEU A 441 -27.77 -2.67 13.76
CA LEU A 441 -28.57 -1.99 12.74
C LEU A 441 -30.08 -2.20 12.96
N LEU A 442 -30.50 -3.41 13.32
CA LEU A 442 -31.90 -3.74 13.57
C LEU A 442 -32.46 -3.01 14.81
N HIS A 443 -31.66 -2.85 15.85
CA HIS A 443 -32.09 -2.23 17.10
C HIS A 443 -31.79 -0.72 17.16
N PHE A 444 -31.25 -0.14 16.09
CA PHE A 444 -30.99 1.29 16.05
C PHE A 444 -32.29 2.08 16.07
N ASP A 445 -32.51 2.87 17.10
CA ASP A 445 -33.70 3.72 17.24
C ASP A 445 -33.59 4.94 16.30
N ARG A 446 -34.34 4.90 15.21
CA ARG A 446 -34.41 5.98 14.20
C ARG A 446 -35.24 7.18 14.65
N THR A 447 -35.96 7.06 15.77
CA THR A 447 -36.82 8.11 16.31
C THR A 447 -36.08 8.97 17.35
N ALA A 448 -34.97 8.48 17.87
CA ALA A 448 -34.12 9.22 18.77
C ALA A 448 -33.35 10.33 18.01
N ASP A 449 -33.14 11.47 18.62
CA ASP A 449 -32.37 12.60 18.09
C ASP A 449 -30.83 12.31 18.13
N VAL A 450 -30.48 11.10 17.68
CA VAL A 450 -29.08 10.62 17.63
C VAL A 450 -28.74 10.26 16.19
N GLU A 451 -27.67 10.88 15.70
CA GLU A 451 -27.19 10.59 14.35
C GLU A 451 -26.69 9.15 14.25
N MET A 452 -27.19 8.42 13.22
CA MET A 452 -26.76 7.05 12.96
C MET A 452 -25.23 6.98 12.75
N PRO A 453 -24.49 6.13 13.48
CA PRO A 453 -23.06 5.93 13.28
C PRO A 453 -22.72 5.62 11.82
N ARG A 454 -21.60 6.19 11.34
CA ARG A 454 -21.15 6.01 9.93
C ARG A 454 -21.13 4.53 9.51
N ARG A 455 -20.62 3.64 10.35
CA ARG A 455 -20.53 2.20 10.08
C ARG A 455 -21.90 1.56 9.81
N LEU A 456 -22.95 2.00 10.49
CA LEU A 456 -24.31 1.51 10.26
C LEU A 456 -24.92 2.09 8.99
N LYS A 457 -24.62 3.37 8.68
CA LYS A 457 -24.99 3.99 7.40
C LYS A 457 -24.35 3.28 6.21
N GLU A 458 -23.08 2.90 6.33
CA GLU A 458 -22.34 2.16 5.32
C GLU A 458 -22.94 0.75 5.14
N LEU A 459 -23.28 0.06 6.24
CA LEU A 459 -23.93 -1.25 6.22
C LEU A 459 -25.32 -1.19 5.56
N GLU A 460 -26.14 -0.20 5.92
CA GLU A 460 -27.47 -0.02 5.33
C GLU A 460 -27.39 0.17 3.80
N LYS A 461 -26.44 0.97 3.32
CA LYS A 461 -26.19 1.13 1.89
C LYS A 461 -25.71 -0.17 1.25
N LEU A 462 -24.79 -0.88 1.91
CA LEU A 462 -24.22 -2.13 1.42
C LEU A 462 -25.30 -3.20 1.20
N LYS A 463 -26.29 -3.31 2.08
CA LYS A 463 -27.38 -4.30 2.00
C LYS A 463 -28.25 -4.14 0.74
N ASN A 464 -28.34 -2.94 0.19
CA ASN A 464 -29.15 -2.65 -1.01
C ASN A 464 -28.42 -2.89 -2.34
N ILE A 465 -27.14 -3.30 -2.29
CA ILE A 465 -26.32 -3.51 -3.48
C ILE A 465 -26.54 -4.93 -4.03
N PRO A 466 -26.62 -5.11 -5.36
CA PRO A 466 -26.65 -6.43 -5.97
C PRO A 466 -25.45 -7.28 -5.52
N TYR A 467 -25.70 -8.53 -5.14
CA TYR A 467 -24.62 -9.40 -4.65
C TYR A 467 -23.55 -9.71 -5.72
N SER A 468 -23.91 -9.62 -7.00
CA SER A 468 -22.98 -9.77 -8.12
C SER A 468 -21.75 -8.83 -8.03
N GLU A 469 -21.90 -7.66 -7.40
CA GLU A 469 -20.77 -6.73 -7.18
C GLU A 469 -19.73 -7.28 -6.19
N VAL A 470 -20.14 -8.09 -5.22
CA VAL A 470 -19.19 -8.79 -4.32
C VAL A 470 -18.33 -9.76 -5.11
N ARG A 471 -18.89 -10.48 -6.06
CA ARG A 471 -18.16 -11.41 -6.94
C ARG A 471 -17.16 -10.64 -7.83
N SER A 472 -17.59 -9.52 -8.36
CA SER A 472 -16.74 -8.63 -9.16
C SER A 472 -15.59 -8.06 -8.33
N LEU A 473 -15.87 -7.58 -7.12
CA LEU A 473 -14.84 -7.11 -6.17
C LEU A 473 -13.84 -8.22 -5.85
N ARG A 474 -14.33 -9.44 -5.56
CA ARG A 474 -13.45 -10.56 -5.28
C ARG A 474 -12.52 -10.88 -6.44
N ARG A 475 -13.04 -10.96 -7.69
CA ARG A 475 -12.20 -11.19 -8.88
C ARG A 475 -11.07 -10.17 -9.00
N TYR A 476 -11.36 -8.91 -8.64
CA TYR A 476 -10.34 -7.87 -8.59
C TYR A 476 -9.32 -8.13 -7.47
N LEU A 477 -9.78 -8.38 -6.24
CA LEU A 477 -8.90 -8.60 -5.08
C LEU A 477 -8.03 -9.86 -5.22
N ASP A 478 -8.53 -10.91 -5.86
CA ASP A 478 -7.79 -12.14 -6.15
C ASP A 478 -6.82 -12.01 -7.35
N GLY A 479 -6.73 -10.82 -7.96
CA GLY A 479 -5.80 -10.54 -9.06
C GLY A 479 -6.20 -11.14 -10.42
N TYR A 480 -7.45 -11.60 -10.58
CA TYR A 480 -7.97 -12.13 -11.86
C TYR A 480 -8.34 -11.04 -12.88
N SER A 481 -7.88 -9.82 -12.67
CA SER A 481 -8.17 -8.66 -13.50
C SER A 481 -6.90 -8.00 -14.00
N PRO A 482 -6.80 -7.62 -15.29
CA PRO A 482 -5.70 -6.82 -15.79
C PRO A 482 -5.77 -5.37 -15.28
N PHE A 483 -6.89 -4.94 -14.72
CA PHE A 483 -7.08 -3.57 -14.24
C PHE A 483 -6.48 -3.35 -12.87
N GLU A 484 -5.80 -2.22 -12.68
CA GLU A 484 -5.17 -1.87 -11.42
C GLU A 484 -5.06 -0.34 -11.24
N THR A 485 -4.72 0.09 -10.05
CA THR A 485 -4.36 1.49 -9.78
C THR A 485 -2.85 1.67 -9.75
N LYS A 486 -2.36 2.91 -9.92
CA LYS A 486 -0.93 3.21 -9.81
C LYS A 486 -0.31 2.79 -8.46
N HIS A 487 -1.12 2.76 -7.39
CA HIS A 487 -0.68 2.35 -6.06
C HIS A 487 -0.53 0.83 -5.95
N GLY A 488 -1.44 0.08 -6.57
CA GLY A 488 -1.43 -1.39 -6.54
C GLY A 488 -0.30 -2.02 -7.33
N VAL A 489 0.26 -1.30 -8.32
CA VAL A 489 1.37 -1.81 -9.16
C VAL A 489 2.73 -1.24 -8.78
N LYS A 490 2.84 -0.46 -7.70
CA LYS A 490 4.12 0.12 -7.31
C LYS A 490 5.17 -0.97 -7.05
N GLY A 491 6.30 -0.86 -7.75
CA GLY A 491 7.40 -1.84 -7.68
C GLY A 491 7.24 -3.09 -8.54
N ALA A 492 6.06 -3.31 -9.15
CA ALA A 492 5.83 -4.45 -10.04
C ALA A 492 6.31 -4.18 -11.47
N GLU A 493 6.54 -5.26 -12.21
CA GLU A 493 6.97 -5.25 -13.61
C GLU A 493 5.97 -6.02 -14.46
N PHE A 494 5.65 -5.47 -15.65
CA PHE A 494 4.73 -6.09 -16.58
C PHE A 494 5.27 -5.94 -18.01
N GLU A 495 4.98 -6.93 -18.82
CA GLU A 495 5.36 -6.94 -20.23
C GLU A 495 4.70 -5.77 -20.99
N ASN A 496 3.43 -5.53 -20.70
CA ASN A 496 2.66 -4.45 -21.32
C ASN A 496 1.91 -3.63 -20.26
N VAL A 497 1.88 -2.31 -20.46
CA VAL A 497 1.13 -1.39 -19.59
C VAL A 497 0.31 -0.42 -20.43
N ASP A 498 -1.03 -0.45 -20.27
CA ASP A 498 -1.95 0.57 -20.75
C ASP A 498 -2.31 1.52 -19.60
N ARG A 499 -2.27 2.83 -19.84
CA ARG A 499 -2.60 3.84 -18.84
C ARG A 499 -3.67 4.78 -19.35
N LYS A 500 -4.85 4.70 -18.76
CA LYS A 500 -5.90 5.69 -18.96
C LYS A 500 -5.56 6.98 -18.20
N SER A 501 -5.58 8.12 -18.92
CA SER A 501 -5.45 9.46 -18.34
C SER A 501 -6.58 10.35 -18.83
N THR A 502 -7.18 11.16 -17.94
CA THR A 502 -8.21 12.16 -18.30
C THR A 502 -7.62 13.49 -18.73
N ARG A 503 -6.35 13.73 -18.44
CA ARG A 503 -5.61 14.93 -18.87
C ARG A 503 -4.17 14.53 -19.20
N LEU A 504 -3.70 14.91 -20.37
CA LEU A 504 -2.30 15.25 -20.56
C LEU A 504 -2.10 16.56 -19.81
N ASN A 505 -1.58 16.51 -18.60
CA ASN A 505 -1.13 17.71 -17.91
C ASN A 505 0.10 18.23 -18.67
N SER A 506 -0.13 19.17 -19.55
CA SER A 506 0.92 19.96 -20.24
C SER A 506 1.37 21.14 -19.36
N SER A 507 1.41 20.94 -18.04
CA SER A 507 1.96 21.95 -17.14
C SER A 507 2.59 21.25 -15.94
N HIS A 508 3.85 20.90 -16.11
CA HIS A 508 4.91 21.10 -15.08
C HIS A 508 6.25 20.87 -15.75
#